data_f18045bc84a7914a67016b1931d37839
#
_entry.id   f18045bc84a7914a67016b1931d37839
#
_cell.length_a   1.000
_cell.length_b   1.000
_cell.length_c   1.000
_cell.angle_alpha   90.00
_cell.angle_beta   90.00
_cell.angle_gamma   90.00
#
_symmetry.space_group_name_H-M   'P 1'
#
loop_
_entity.id
_entity.type
_entity.pdbx_description
1 polymer ?
#
loop_
_entity_poly.entity_id
_entity_poly.type
_entity_poly.pdbx_seq_one_letter_code
_entity_poly.pdbx_strand_id
1 'polypeptide(L)'
;MSQDINQIKSNQIILKDQISGITSGKMLNNKYLDDVIFDKVMYRLDPQYYCENVLRAHLPENRRHLHENQTALLKAVANPYIRRVSSLQSRQAGKTETIASFSGFLCDNYSNMKIGIFTPRIQQAEISIGRVAVFYQMNEDKLNNEILKCNKGMIKLSNNSTITAYSGADSSNIEGVTCDVIILDEAQKVSDYTWSERIVPMGGATNAKLIKIGTPKFRNHFYDTFQNKSWFNVKRDWTQCAQLYALDNPPLILPDHTGLTKERQYSRYVFNLMPKALKKEYWPNNPELWSDGDMSVEDFKTQYMLEFVDGAGTFLTSDEIESMGSGDFPWIYNGVFGEKYYAGIDFAGSSSDGDYTHITVVRLAPNGEIQKVYAEELSDMSYPDQVRHIARLFGGPSPRFKCKSIFADQTGCGAPIIQMIQQEYGIKQLQGIVFNSADRFTNSGMNMKNIMYAEMKTLISQGKFKYPSKEMYMNSTPSDEHSFYHKMMEEWSDLEFEANGYLNKKINAPIGEHDDCPSADILAAFAVKHGGNRGFGGIKPSKGRMNNLF
;
A
#
# COMPACT_ATOMS: atom_id res chain seq x y z
N MET A 1 37.08 4.51 -0.26
CA MET A 1 37.00 3.04 -0.02
C MET A 1 38.23 2.41 0.64
N SER A 2 39.49 2.70 0.25
CA SER A 2 40.67 2.09 0.89
C SER A 2 41.04 2.75 2.25
N GLN A 3 40.79 4.04 2.43
CA GLN A 3 41.03 4.74 3.71
C GLN A 3 40.05 4.31 4.79
N ASP A 4 38.78 4.07 4.44
CA ASP A 4 37.75 3.66 5.40
C ASP A 4 37.96 2.24 5.93
N ILE A 5 38.44 1.32 5.08
CA ILE A 5 38.76 -0.06 5.49
C ILE A 5 39.94 -0.09 6.47
N ASN A 6 40.92 0.78 6.28
CA ASN A 6 42.06 0.88 7.18
C ASN A 6 41.66 1.50 8.53
N GLN A 7 40.72 2.45 8.54
CA GLN A 7 40.17 3.05 9.75
C GLN A 7 39.33 2.05 10.56
N ILE A 8 38.56 1.20 9.86
CA ILE A 8 37.78 0.11 10.48
C ILE A 8 38.72 -0.95 11.08
N LYS A 9 39.79 -1.35 10.36
CA LYS A 9 40.79 -2.29 10.88
C LYS A 9 41.54 -1.68 12.07
N SER A 10 41.90 -0.38 12.05
CA SER A 10 42.53 0.26 13.16
C SER A 10 41.61 0.38 14.37
N ASN A 11 40.32 0.68 14.18
CA ASN A 11 39.32 0.73 15.26
C ASN A 11 39.05 -0.67 15.84
N GLN A 12 39.05 -1.73 15.04
CA GLN A 12 38.96 -3.11 15.52
C GLN A 12 40.21 -3.56 16.28
N ILE A 13 41.38 -3.10 15.87
CA ILE A 13 42.65 -3.35 16.57
C ILE A 13 42.66 -2.57 17.89
N ILE A 14 42.27 -1.30 17.90
CA ILE A 14 42.16 -0.49 19.12
C ILE A 14 41.16 -1.08 20.10
N LEU A 15 40.02 -1.59 19.61
CA LEU A 15 39.02 -2.28 20.44
C LEU A 15 39.55 -3.60 21.00
N LYS A 16 40.26 -4.39 20.18
CA LYS A 16 40.95 -5.62 20.64
C LYS A 16 42.04 -5.30 21.67
N ASP A 17 42.83 -4.25 21.46
CA ASP A 17 43.87 -3.83 22.39
C ASP A 17 43.30 -3.22 23.67
N GLN A 18 42.17 -2.52 23.60
CA GLN A 18 41.44 -2.04 24.79
C GLN A 18 40.83 -3.21 25.58
N ILE A 19 40.25 -4.19 24.89
CA ILE A 19 39.73 -5.42 25.53
C ILE A 19 40.87 -6.26 26.11
N SER A 20 42.00 -6.41 25.39
CA SER A 20 43.19 -7.12 25.90
C SER A 20 43.89 -6.34 27.04
N GLY A 21 43.87 -5.00 27.01
CA GLY A 21 44.36 -4.15 28.09
C GLY A 21 43.50 -4.23 29.35
N ILE A 22 42.20 -4.38 29.23
CA ILE A 22 41.27 -4.61 30.35
C ILE A 22 41.46 -6.02 30.93
N THR A 23 41.73 -7.01 30.08
CA THR A 23 41.97 -8.40 30.51
C THR A 23 43.38 -8.66 31.03
N SER A 24 44.39 -7.85 30.69
CA SER A 24 45.76 -7.98 31.16
C SER A 24 46.07 -7.17 32.44
N GLY A 25 45.18 -6.31 32.88
CA GLY A 25 45.34 -5.47 34.07
C GLY A 25 44.76 -6.08 35.35
N LYS A 26 45.52 -6.99 35.99
CA LYS A 26 45.24 -7.63 37.28
C LYS A 26 44.05 -8.59 37.32
N MET A 27 44.34 -9.86 37.37
CA MET A 27 43.48 -10.96 37.82
C MET A 27 42.66 -10.54 39.05
N LEU A 28 41.44 -10.10 38.83
CA LEU A 28 40.34 -10.42 39.71
C LEU A 28 39.70 -11.65 39.09
N ASN A 29 39.89 -12.78 39.75
CA ASN A 29 39.25 -14.07 39.44
C ASN A 29 37.75 -13.95 39.63
N ASN A 30 37.06 -13.26 38.74
CA ASN A 30 35.63 -13.12 38.81
C ASN A 30 35.06 -13.31 37.41
N LYS A 31 34.92 -14.61 37.03
CA LYS A 31 34.26 -15.05 35.80
C LYS A 31 32.94 -14.30 35.55
N TYR A 32 32.23 -13.92 36.61
CA TYR A 32 31.01 -13.15 36.56
C TYR A 32 31.22 -11.72 36.03
N LEU A 33 32.34 -11.07 36.38
CA LEU A 33 32.65 -9.71 35.90
C LEU A 33 33.04 -9.72 34.42
N ASP A 34 33.73 -10.77 33.98
CA ASP A 34 34.11 -10.96 32.58
C ASP A 34 32.89 -11.25 31.71
N ASP A 35 31.93 -12.05 32.21
CA ASP A 35 30.67 -12.33 31.52
C ASP A 35 29.81 -11.06 31.40
N VAL A 36 29.70 -10.23 32.45
CA VAL A 36 28.94 -8.96 32.41
C VAL A 36 29.57 -7.93 31.46
N ILE A 37 30.89 -7.85 31.43
CA ILE A 37 31.60 -6.96 30.50
C ILE A 37 31.42 -7.46 29.05
N PHE A 38 31.52 -8.75 28.84
CA PHE A 38 31.28 -9.37 27.53
C PHE A 38 29.88 -9.07 27.03
N ASP A 39 28.86 -9.30 27.84
CA ASP A 39 27.47 -9.02 27.50
C ASP A 39 27.23 -7.55 27.13
N LYS A 40 27.74 -6.61 27.92
CA LYS A 40 27.63 -5.17 27.62
C LYS A 40 28.28 -4.76 26.30
N VAL A 41 29.41 -5.36 25.96
CA VAL A 41 30.07 -5.15 24.67
C VAL A 41 29.25 -5.74 23.54
N MET A 42 28.80 -6.99 23.69
CA MET A 42 27.99 -7.68 22.69
C MET A 42 26.64 -7.02 22.47
N TYR A 43 25.99 -6.52 23.52
CA TYR A 43 24.73 -5.77 23.42
C TYR A 43 24.82 -4.54 22.51
N ARG A 44 25.99 -3.95 22.40
CA ARG A 44 26.24 -2.79 21.57
C ARG A 44 26.73 -3.12 20.15
N LEU A 45 27.47 -4.21 20.01
CA LEU A 45 28.12 -4.60 18.76
C LEU A 45 27.29 -5.57 17.92
N ASP A 46 26.49 -6.43 18.55
CA ASP A 46 25.68 -7.43 17.88
C ASP A 46 24.18 -7.21 18.12
N PRO A 47 23.48 -6.65 17.13
CA PRO A 47 22.05 -6.43 17.22
C PRO A 47 21.22 -7.70 17.45
N GLN A 48 21.65 -8.84 16.90
CA GLN A 48 20.98 -10.12 17.11
C GLN A 48 21.14 -10.58 18.56
N TYR A 49 22.37 -10.53 19.09
CA TYR A 49 22.64 -10.88 20.47
C TYR A 49 21.83 -10.02 21.44
N TYR A 50 21.77 -8.71 21.20
CA TYR A 50 20.95 -7.80 22.02
C TYR A 50 19.46 -8.14 21.92
N CYS A 51 18.93 -8.33 20.73
CA CYS A 51 17.51 -8.67 20.54
C CYS A 51 17.13 -9.94 21.28
N GLU A 52 17.96 -10.99 21.21
CA GLU A 52 17.68 -12.29 21.81
C GLU A 52 17.86 -12.28 23.32
N ASN A 53 18.87 -11.61 23.88
CA ASN A 53 19.21 -11.66 25.29
C ASN A 53 18.66 -10.50 26.14
N VAL A 54 18.25 -9.39 25.51
CA VAL A 54 17.64 -8.25 26.18
C VAL A 54 16.17 -8.13 25.81
N LEU A 55 15.84 -7.78 24.55
CA LEU A 55 14.46 -7.47 24.18
C LEU A 55 13.52 -8.66 24.24
N ARG A 56 14.01 -9.84 23.91
CA ARG A 56 13.22 -11.08 23.86
C ARG A 56 13.50 -12.03 25.02
N ALA A 57 14.24 -11.58 26.02
CA ALA A 57 14.65 -12.41 27.15
C ALA A 57 13.49 -12.96 27.98
N HIS A 58 12.33 -12.28 27.98
CA HIS A 58 11.10 -12.73 28.63
C HIS A 58 10.42 -13.91 27.90
N LEU A 59 10.79 -14.18 26.64
CA LEU A 59 10.20 -15.28 25.88
C LEU A 59 10.82 -16.62 26.23
N PRO A 60 10.07 -17.74 26.07
CA PRO A 60 10.62 -19.08 26.15
C PRO A 60 11.79 -19.27 25.19
N GLU A 61 12.73 -20.12 25.51
CA GLU A 61 13.97 -20.32 24.73
C GLU A 61 13.69 -20.62 23.25
N ASN A 62 12.72 -21.48 22.95
CA ASN A 62 12.32 -21.82 21.58
C ASN A 62 11.69 -20.66 20.78
N ARG A 63 11.32 -19.55 21.43
CA ARG A 63 10.78 -18.33 20.81
C ARG A 63 11.69 -17.12 20.94
N ARG A 64 12.76 -17.23 21.70
CA ARG A 64 13.71 -16.13 21.97
C ARG A 64 14.58 -15.84 20.76
N HIS A 65 15.08 -16.89 20.09
CA HIS A 65 15.96 -16.76 18.95
C HIS A 65 15.24 -16.24 17.71
N LEU A 66 15.95 -15.40 16.96
CA LEU A 66 15.49 -14.91 15.66
C LEU A 66 15.73 -15.99 14.58
N HIS A 67 14.75 -16.20 13.73
CA HIS A 67 14.88 -17.11 12.60
C HIS A 67 15.76 -16.51 11.50
N GLU A 68 16.25 -17.34 10.58
CA GLU A 68 17.20 -16.94 9.52
C GLU A 68 16.70 -15.74 8.70
N ASN A 69 15.42 -15.73 8.31
CA ASN A 69 14.84 -14.63 7.56
C ASN A 69 14.80 -13.33 8.37
N GLN A 70 14.51 -13.39 9.67
CA GLN A 70 14.53 -12.25 10.58
C GLN A 70 15.96 -11.76 10.82
N THR A 71 16.90 -12.68 11.03
CA THR A 71 18.32 -12.35 11.19
C THR A 71 18.90 -11.70 9.93
N ALA A 72 18.52 -12.18 8.74
CA ALA A 72 18.96 -11.58 7.48
C ALA A 72 18.48 -10.12 7.34
N LEU A 73 17.23 -9.84 7.68
CA LEU A 73 16.69 -8.47 7.69
C LEU A 73 17.38 -7.63 8.77
N LEU A 74 17.48 -8.13 10.00
CA LEU A 74 18.10 -7.41 11.12
C LEU A 74 19.54 -7.01 10.80
N LYS A 75 20.35 -7.92 10.25
CA LYS A 75 21.73 -7.63 9.84
C LYS A 75 21.81 -6.57 8.74
N ALA A 76 20.90 -6.58 7.78
CA ALA A 76 20.85 -5.58 6.72
C ALA A 76 20.49 -4.18 7.28
N VAL A 77 19.43 -4.09 8.11
CA VAL A 77 19.00 -2.80 8.67
C VAL A 77 19.95 -2.27 9.75
N ALA A 78 20.61 -3.13 10.49
CA ALA A 78 21.58 -2.72 11.52
C ALA A 78 22.95 -2.34 10.95
N ASN A 79 23.26 -2.72 9.72
CA ASN A 79 24.54 -2.35 9.09
C ASN A 79 24.61 -0.83 8.86
N PRO A 80 25.54 -0.10 9.50
CA PRO A 80 25.63 1.36 9.41
C PRO A 80 26.01 1.86 8.00
N TYR A 81 26.65 1.03 7.19
CA TYR A 81 27.08 1.38 5.83
C TYR A 81 25.98 1.21 4.78
N ILE A 82 24.91 0.48 5.11
CA ILE A 82 23.77 0.31 4.23
C ILE A 82 22.71 1.34 4.61
N ARG A 83 22.58 2.41 3.82
CA ARG A 83 21.63 3.50 4.12
C ARG A 83 20.22 3.23 3.59
N ARG A 84 20.07 2.36 2.60
CA ARG A 84 18.80 2.05 1.95
C ARG A 84 18.58 0.55 1.93
N VAL A 85 17.58 0.07 2.64
CA VAL A 85 17.23 -1.35 2.73
C VAL A 85 15.79 -1.54 2.28
N SER A 86 15.58 -2.51 1.39
CA SER A 86 14.25 -2.94 0.97
C SER A 86 14.08 -4.43 1.27
N SER A 87 12.93 -4.82 1.81
CA SER A 87 12.68 -6.21 2.16
C SER A 87 11.33 -6.70 1.65
N LEU A 88 11.39 -7.73 0.81
CA LEU A 88 10.27 -8.58 0.44
C LEU A 88 10.36 -9.88 1.24
N GLN A 89 9.41 -10.11 2.11
CA GLN A 89 9.30 -11.39 2.83
C GLN A 89 7.84 -11.85 2.81
N SER A 90 7.66 -13.14 2.78
CA SER A 90 6.32 -13.73 2.76
C SER A 90 5.46 -13.25 3.92
N ARG A 91 4.15 -13.36 3.76
CA ARG A 91 3.19 -12.93 4.79
C ARG A 91 3.45 -13.70 6.09
N GLN A 92 3.31 -13.01 7.23
CA GLN A 92 3.56 -13.53 8.59
C GLN A 92 5.00 -14.03 8.84
N ALA A 93 5.97 -13.61 8.03
CA ALA A 93 7.39 -13.96 8.20
C ALA A 93 8.11 -13.18 9.32
N GLY A 94 7.37 -12.45 10.17
CA GLY A 94 7.95 -11.73 11.31
C GLY A 94 8.64 -10.41 10.95
N LYS A 95 8.35 -9.80 9.78
CA LYS A 95 8.92 -8.51 9.35
C LYS A 95 8.77 -7.41 10.41
N THR A 96 7.54 -7.15 10.82
CA THR A 96 7.20 -6.12 11.80
C THR A 96 7.85 -6.38 13.16
N GLU A 97 7.95 -7.64 13.58
CA GLU A 97 8.68 -8.07 14.79
C GLU A 97 10.16 -7.72 14.72
N THR A 98 10.80 -8.00 13.56
CA THR A 98 12.22 -7.69 13.33
C THR A 98 12.48 -6.19 13.36
N ILE A 99 11.60 -5.40 12.75
CA ILE A 99 11.72 -3.94 12.74
C ILE A 99 11.48 -3.34 14.14
N ALA A 100 10.55 -3.89 14.90
CA ALA A 100 10.35 -3.50 16.30
C ALA A 100 11.61 -3.80 17.14
N SER A 101 12.20 -4.99 16.97
CA SER A 101 13.45 -5.37 17.64
C SER A 101 14.61 -4.46 17.25
N PHE A 102 14.75 -4.13 15.95
CA PHE A 102 15.75 -3.19 15.46
C PHE A 102 15.58 -1.78 16.03
N SER A 103 14.34 -1.28 16.05
CA SER A 103 14.04 0.04 16.61
C SER A 103 14.35 0.11 18.11
N GLY A 104 13.98 -0.94 18.85
CA GLY A 104 14.30 -1.08 20.26
C GLY A 104 15.81 -1.12 20.52
N PHE A 105 16.54 -1.92 19.73
CA PHE A 105 18.00 -1.99 19.79
C PHE A 105 18.65 -0.62 19.59
N LEU A 106 18.26 0.11 18.53
CA LEU A 106 18.86 1.42 18.24
C LEU A 106 18.58 2.45 19.34
N CYS A 107 17.34 2.56 19.79
CA CYS A 107 16.98 3.58 20.77
C CYS A 107 17.59 3.34 22.14
N ASP A 108 17.77 2.08 22.54
CA ASP A 108 18.37 1.77 23.84
C ASP A 108 19.91 1.85 23.83
N ASN A 109 20.55 1.62 22.69
CA ASN A 109 22.02 1.64 22.59
C ASN A 109 22.62 2.96 22.10
N TYR A 110 21.81 3.83 21.45
CA TYR A 110 22.28 5.10 20.89
C TYR A 110 21.40 6.25 21.36
N SER A 111 22.03 7.35 21.80
CA SER A 111 21.33 8.53 22.30
C SER A 111 20.80 9.43 21.18
N ASN A 112 19.70 10.13 21.45
CA ASN A 112 19.06 11.11 20.55
C ASN A 112 18.56 10.53 19.23
N MET A 113 18.36 9.20 19.13
CA MET A 113 17.83 8.57 17.93
C MET A 113 16.35 8.90 17.73
N LYS A 114 16.01 9.35 16.54
CA LYS A 114 14.61 9.63 16.13
C LYS A 114 14.20 8.65 15.05
N ILE A 115 13.38 7.68 15.42
CA ILE A 115 12.88 6.64 14.50
C ILE A 115 11.43 6.94 14.18
N GLY A 116 11.11 7.12 12.88
CA GLY A 116 9.75 7.20 12.36
C GLY A 116 9.31 5.88 11.75
N ILE A 117 8.18 5.33 12.21
CA ILE A 117 7.53 4.15 11.61
C ILE A 117 6.28 4.64 10.89
N PHE A 118 6.29 4.51 9.57
CA PHE A 118 5.23 4.93 8.68
C PHE A 118 4.50 3.71 8.14
N THR A 119 3.17 3.76 8.13
CA THR A 119 2.30 2.73 7.57
C THR A 119 1.11 3.40 6.88
N PRO A 120 0.42 2.73 5.94
CA PRO A 120 -0.76 3.30 5.29
C PRO A 120 -1.82 3.80 6.28
N ARG A 121 -2.00 3.10 7.40
CA ARG A 121 -2.92 3.46 8.49
C ARG A 121 -2.19 3.55 9.80
N ILE A 122 -2.44 4.60 10.57
CA ILE A 122 -1.77 4.85 11.86
C ILE A 122 -1.85 3.66 12.82
N GLN A 123 -2.98 2.94 12.83
CA GLN A 123 -3.19 1.77 13.70
C GLN A 123 -2.17 0.65 13.44
N GLN A 124 -1.69 0.49 12.21
CA GLN A 124 -0.65 -0.49 11.88
C GLN A 124 0.72 -0.08 12.45
N ALA A 125 1.06 1.20 12.40
CA ALA A 125 2.28 1.73 13.04
C ALA A 125 2.21 1.61 14.58
N GLU A 126 1.04 1.83 15.16
CA GLU A 126 0.80 1.66 16.60
C GLU A 126 1.02 0.21 17.06
N ILE A 127 0.73 -0.80 16.21
CA ILE A 127 1.06 -2.20 16.50
C ILE A 127 2.57 -2.39 16.63
N SER A 128 3.37 -1.77 15.78
CA SER A 128 4.84 -1.83 15.85
C SER A 128 5.36 -1.17 17.12
N ILE A 129 4.81 0.00 17.50
CA ILE A 129 5.10 0.66 18.78
C ILE A 129 4.73 -0.25 19.95
N GLY A 130 3.55 -0.87 19.91
CA GLY A 130 3.09 -1.80 20.95
C GLY A 130 4.03 -2.99 21.16
N ARG A 131 4.64 -3.51 20.09
CA ARG A 131 5.65 -4.59 20.20
C ARG A 131 6.93 -4.12 20.92
N VAL A 132 7.44 -2.95 20.56
CA VAL A 132 8.59 -2.36 21.26
C VAL A 132 8.26 -2.10 22.72
N ALA A 133 7.06 -1.59 23.00
CA ALA A 133 6.59 -1.36 24.36
C ALA A 133 6.60 -2.64 25.20
N VAL A 134 6.10 -3.74 24.64
CA VAL A 134 6.14 -5.06 25.32
C VAL A 134 7.58 -5.50 25.58
N PHE A 135 8.48 -5.40 24.60
CA PHE A 135 9.89 -5.74 24.80
C PHE A 135 10.52 -4.96 25.94
N TYR A 136 10.26 -3.67 25.98
CA TYR A 136 10.84 -2.80 27.01
C TYR A 136 10.22 -3.04 28.39
N GLN A 137 8.90 -3.07 28.49
CA GLN A 137 8.21 -3.27 29.77
C GLN A 137 8.50 -4.63 30.42
N MET A 138 8.61 -5.69 29.58
CA MET A 138 8.89 -7.04 30.08
C MET A 138 10.36 -7.29 30.45
N ASN A 139 11.27 -6.37 30.07
CA ASN A 139 12.72 -6.52 30.30
C ASN A 139 13.34 -5.20 30.80
N GLU A 140 12.58 -4.39 31.53
CA GLU A 140 13.01 -3.05 31.98
C GLU A 140 14.31 -3.08 32.77
N ASP A 141 14.53 -4.14 33.56
CA ASP A 141 15.75 -4.37 34.34
C ASP A 141 17.02 -4.61 33.48
N LYS A 142 16.84 -4.93 32.21
CA LYS A 142 17.95 -5.19 31.26
C LYS A 142 18.25 -4.04 30.32
N LEU A 143 17.38 -3.03 30.26
CA LEU A 143 17.58 -1.88 29.41
C LEU A 143 18.69 -0.98 29.90
N ASN A 144 19.38 -0.30 28.96
CA ASN A 144 20.39 0.71 29.30
C ASN A 144 19.75 2.05 29.73
N ASN A 145 18.48 2.27 29.38
CA ASN A 145 17.80 3.56 29.56
C ASN A 145 16.39 3.38 30.13
N GLU A 146 15.96 4.33 30.95
CA GLU A 146 14.61 4.39 31.51
C GLU A 146 13.57 4.81 30.45
N ILE A 147 12.36 4.29 30.60
CA ILE A 147 11.20 4.63 29.76
C ILE A 147 10.54 5.89 30.32
N LEU A 148 10.73 7.05 29.68
CA LEU A 148 10.12 8.32 30.10
C LEU A 148 8.66 8.47 29.62
N LYS A 149 8.33 7.90 28.44
CA LYS A 149 6.99 7.93 27.86
C LYS A 149 6.76 6.68 27.04
N CYS A 150 5.60 6.07 27.23
CA CYS A 150 5.16 4.93 26.44
C CYS A 150 3.63 5.03 26.24
N ASN A 151 3.20 5.28 25.00
CA ASN A 151 1.81 5.27 24.60
C ASN A 151 1.67 4.62 23.22
N LYS A 152 0.45 4.56 22.66
CA LYS A 152 0.20 3.93 21.37
C LYS A 152 1.02 4.52 20.21
N GLY A 153 1.23 5.83 20.20
CA GLY A 153 1.90 6.53 19.10
C GLY A 153 3.39 6.81 19.33
N MET A 154 3.94 6.65 20.55
CA MET A 154 5.31 7.05 20.82
C MET A 154 5.91 6.34 22.03
N ILE A 155 7.22 6.01 21.93
CA ILE A 155 8.08 5.65 23.04
C ILE A 155 9.21 6.69 23.12
N LYS A 156 9.54 7.15 24.33
CA LYS A 156 10.69 8.03 24.61
C LYS A 156 11.50 7.48 25.77
N LEU A 157 12.82 7.42 25.59
CA LEU A 157 13.78 6.95 26.59
C LEU A 157 14.53 8.13 27.25
N SER A 158 15.18 7.87 28.38
CA SER A 158 15.97 8.84 29.15
C SER A 158 17.16 9.41 28.38
N ASN A 159 17.69 8.69 27.37
CA ASN A 159 18.75 9.16 26.48
C ASN A 159 18.24 10.04 25.31
N ASN A 160 17.00 10.55 25.39
CA ASN A 160 16.29 11.34 24.39
C ASN A 160 15.93 10.61 23.08
N SER A 161 16.18 9.31 22.98
CA SER A 161 15.76 8.56 21.81
C SER A 161 14.23 8.38 21.77
N THR A 162 13.66 8.41 20.56
CA THR A 162 12.21 8.28 20.34
C THR A 162 11.90 7.33 19.20
N ILE A 163 10.81 6.57 19.37
CA ILE A 163 10.18 5.80 18.30
C ILE A 163 8.77 6.34 18.17
N THR A 164 8.40 6.82 16.98
CA THR A 164 7.10 7.47 16.75
C THR A 164 6.38 6.83 15.56
N ALA A 165 5.07 6.59 15.74
CA ALA A 165 4.19 6.10 14.69
C ALA A 165 3.63 7.26 13.86
N TYR A 166 3.60 7.09 12.54
CA TYR A 166 3.05 8.05 11.59
C TYR A 166 2.14 7.35 10.59
N SER A 167 1.11 8.06 10.14
CA SER A 167 0.32 7.63 8.99
C SER A 167 1.03 8.01 7.70
N GLY A 168 1.15 7.08 6.78
CA GLY A 168 1.59 7.30 5.39
C GLY A 168 0.43 7.54 4.42
N ALA A 169 -0.78 7.83 4.92
CA ALA A 169 -1.89 8.24 4.07
C ALA A 169 -1.65 9.63 3.47
N ASP A 170 -2.11 9.85 2.25
CA ASP A 170 -1.93 11.13 1.53
C ASP A 170 -2.60 12.31 2.24
N SER A 171 -3.66 12.07 3.02
CA SER A 171 -4.35 13.07 3.83
C SER A 171 -3.65 13.42 5.15
N SER A 172 -2.60 12.70 5.55
CA SER A 172 -1.96 12.89 6.84
C SER A 172 -1.06 14.14 6.87
N ASN A 173 -1.16 14.94 7.92
CA ASN A 173 -0.25 16.07 8.14
C ASN A 173 0.98 15.60 8.93
N ILE A 174 2.05 15.22 8.21
CA ILE A 174 3.30 14.69 8.77
C ILE A 174 4.50 15.63 8.56
N GLU A 175 4.28 16.86 8.12
CA GLU A 175 5.35 17.82 7.81
C GLU A 175 6.07 18.34 9.05
N GLY A 176 7.34 18.74 8.90
CA GLY A 176 8.15 19.36 9.96
C GLY A 176 8.82 18.39 10.93
N VAL A 177 8.72 17.09 10.72
CA VAL A 177 9.40 16.08 11.54
C VAL A 177 10.78 15.75 10.96
N THR A 178 11.78 15.55 11.81
CA THR A 178 13.11 15.07 11.41
C THR A 178 13.36 13.69 11.97
N CYS A 179 13.77 12.74 11.14
CA CYS A 179 14.09 11.36 11.51
C CYS A 179 15.54 11.00 11.18
N ASP A 180 16.16 10.16 12.01
CA ASP A 180 17.45 9.51 11.73
C ASP A 180 17.27 8.18 11.03
N VAL A 181 16.13 7.52 11.28
CA VAL A 181 15.71 6.29 10.62
C VAL A 181 14.25 6.43 10.21
N ILE A 182 13.96 6.16 8.95
CA ILE A 182 12.63 6.12 8.37
C ILE A 182 12.31 4.68 7.99
N ILE A 183 11.26 4.15 8.58
CA ILE A 183 10.78 2.79 8.33
C ILE A 183 9.39 2.88 7.71
N LEU A 184 9.25 2.40 6.48
CA LEU A 184 7.97 2.29 5.80
C LEU A 184 7.54 0.83 5.79
N ASP A 185 6.57 0.48 6.62
CA ASP A 185 5.94 -0.86 6.65
C ASP A 185 4.70 -0.86 5.76
N GLU A 186 4.40 -1.99 5.13
CA GLU A 186 3.41 -2.13 4.05
C GLU A 186 3.68 -1.14 2.90
N ALA A 187 4.95 -0.99 2.51
CA ALA A 187 5.43 0.01 1.56
C ALA A 187 4.71 -0.04 0.20
N GLN A 188 4.19 -1.20 -0.21
CA GLN A 188 3.43 -1.38 -1.44
C GLN A 188 2.07 -0.67 -1.44
N LYS A 189 1.61 -0.18 -0.28
CA LYS A 189 0.33 0.51 -0.09
C LYS A 189 0.45 2.01 0.12
N VAL A 190 1.65 2.57 0.09
CA VAL A 190 1.89 4.01 0.22
C VAL A 190 2.18 4.59 -1.15
N SER A 191 1.56 5.72 -1.48
CA SER A 191 1.71 6.35 -2.79
C SER A 191 3.13 6.85 -3.06
N ASP A 192 3.50 6.92 -4.34
CA ASP A 192 4.80 7.46 -4.78
C ASP A 192 4.97 8.93 -4.34
N TYR A 193 3.87 9.68 -4.33
CA TYR A 193 3.85 11.07 -3.89
C TYR A 193 4.16 11.19 -2.40
N THR A 194 3.42 10.49 -1.54
CA THR A 194 3.66 10.53 -0.09
C THR A 194 5.07 10.06 0.26
N TRP A 195 5.57 9.03 -0.42
CA TRP A 195 6.94 8.59 -0.21
C TRP A 195 7.96 9.66 -0.59
N SER A 196 7.89 10.21 -1.83
CA SER A 196 8.93 11.11 -2.37
C SER A 196 8.86 12.52 -1.83
N GLU A 197 7.65 13.07 -1.67
CA GLU A 197 7.45 14.48 -1.36
C GLU A 197 7.25 14.76 0.14
N ARG A 198 6.84 13.74 0.91
CA ARG A 198 6.52 13.92 2.33
C ARG A 198 7.44 13.15 3.26
N ILE A 199 7.62 11.83 3.04
CA ILE A 199 8.36 10.98 3.98
C ILE A 199 9.87 11.12 3.80
N VAL A 200 10.40 11.00 2.59
CA VAL A 200 11.85 11.08 2.32
C VAL A 200 12.47 12.40 2.78
N PRO A 201 11.85 13.58 2.58
CA PRO A 201 12.40 14.85 3.03
C PRO A 201 12.66 14.94 4.54
N MET A 202 11.92 14.19 5.37
CA MET A 202 12.13 14.16 6.83
C MET A 202 13.50 13.64 7.23
N GLY A 203 14.16 12.89 6.37
CA GLY A 203 15.52 12.38 6.57
C GLY A 203 16.63 13.23 5.98
N GLY A 204 16.30 14.35 5.31
CA GLY A 204 17.28 15.15 4.58
C GLY A 204 18.37 15.74 5.46
N ALA A 205 18.02 16.31 6.60
CA ALA A 205 18.96 16.96 7.53
C ALA A 205 19.90 15.95 8.24
N THR A 206 19.46 14.71 8.43
CA THR A 206 20.18 13.67 9.18
C THR A 206 20.86 12.65 8.28
N ASN A 207 20.66 12.74 6.96
CA ASN A 207 21.00 11.66 6.03
C ASN A 207 20.43 10.33 6.51
N ALA A 208 19.12 10.30 6.76
CA ALA A 208 18.43 9.19 7.41
C ALA A 208 18.64 7.85 6.71
N LYS A 209 18.62 6.78 7.50
CA LYS A 209 18.50 5.43 6.96
C LYS A 209 17.06 5.20 6.50
N LEU A 210 16.90 4.74 5.26
CA LEU A 210 15.60 4.45 4.65
C LEU A 210 15.37 2.93 4.61
N ILE A 211 14.26 2.47 5.17
CA ILE A 211 13.90 1.06 5.23
C ILE A 211 12.48 0.90 4.70
N LYS A 212 12.30 0.11 3.65
CA LYS A 212 10.99 -0.28 3.11
C LYS A 212 10.77 -1.76 3.32
N ILE A 213 9.63 -2.13 3.89
CA ILE A 213 9.24 -3.54 4.03
C ILE A 213 7.80 -3.75 3.54
N GLY A 214 7.53 -4.90 2.96
CA GLY A 214 6.21 -5.21 2.42
C GLY A 214 6.14 -6.55 1.71
N THR A 215 5.04 -6.75 1.00
CA THR A 215 4.80 -7.83 0.05
C THR A 215 4.58 -7.24 -1.34
N PRO A 216 4.78 -7.99 -2.42
CA PRO A 216 4.45 -7.49 -3.75
C PRO A 216 2.98 -7.11 -3.85
N LYS A 217 2.67 -6.04 -4.57
CA LYS A 217 1.31 -5.70 -4.98
C LYS A 217 1.37 -5.24 -6.44
N PHE A 218 1.54 -3.97 -6.72
CA PHE A 218 1.67 -3.42 -8.08
C PHE A 218 3.00 -2.67 -8.25
N ARG A 219 3.29 -2.19 -9.47
CA ARG A 219 4.50 -1.45 -9.78
C ARG A 219 4.40 -0.01 -9.27
N ASN A 220 4.99 0.26 -8.12
CA ASN A 220 5.13 1.57 -7.50
C ASN A 220 6.55 1.78 -6.99
N HIS A 221 6.81 2.86 -6.26
CA HIS A 221 8.11 3.15 -5.65
C HIS A 221 8.72 1.98 -4.86
N PHE A 222 7.91 1.01 -4.37
CA PHE A 222 8.43 -0.16 -3.65
C PHE A 222 8.96 -1.21 -4.63
N TYR A 223 8.25 -1.45 -5.76
CA TYR A 223 8.75 -2.28 -6.85
C TYR A 223 10.07 -1.74 -7.40
N ASP A 224 10.18 -0.43 -7.63
CA ASP A 224 11.36 0.21 -8.18
C ASP A 224 12.61 0.01 -7.33
N THR A 225 12.46 -0.16 -6.01
CA THR A 225 13.61 -0.43 -5.12
C THR A 225 14.32 -1.75 -5.46
N PHE A 226 13.61 -2.74 -6.02
CA PHE A 226 14.18 -4.02 -6.40
C PHE A 226 14.90 -3.97 -7.74
N GLN A 227 14.64 -2.96 -8.56
CA GLN A 227 15.35 -2.68 -9.81
C GLN A 227 16.54 -1.73 -9.57
N ASN A 228 16.54 -0.97 -8.48
CA ASN A 228 17.51 0.07 -8.20
C ASN A 228 18.70 -0.47 -7.39
N LYS A 229 19.89 -0.49 -7.98
CA LYS A 229 21.15 -0.97 -7.35
C LYS A 229 21.59 -0.17 -6.12
N SER A 230 21.02 1.01 -5.86
CA SER A 230 21.31 1.80 -4.64
C SER A 230 20.61 1.27 -3.39
N TRP A 231 19.70 0.31 -3.54
CA TRP A 231 19.00 -0.35 -2.46
C TRP A 231 19.59 -1.74 -2.19
N PHE A 232 19.79 -2.05 -0.93
CA PHE A 232 20.12 -3.40 -0.49
C PHE A 232 18.83 -4.20 -0.31
N ASN A 233 18.63 -5.20 -1.15
CA ASN A 233 17.37 -5.95 -1.22
C ASN A 233 17.47 -7.28 -0.46
N VAL A 234 16.55 -7.49 0.49
CA VAL A 234 16.38 -8.74 1.23
C VAL A 234 15.10 -9.41 0.74
N LYS A 235 15.23 -10.52 0.00
CA LYS A 235 14.06 -11.32 -0.44
C LYS A 235 14.06 -12.66 0.26
N ARG A 236 12.96 -13.03 0.94
CA ARG A 236 12.77 -14.33 1.62
C ARG A 236 11.35 -14.81 1.42
N ASP A 237 11.18 -15.79 0.55
CA ASP A 237 9.89 -16.42 0.26
C ASP A 237 9.47 -17.41 1.37
N TRP A 238 8.31 -18.02 1.22
CA TRP A 238 7.74 -18.93 2.20
C TRP A 238 8.62 -20.16 2.48
N THR A 239 9.41 -20.60 1.53
CA THR A 239 10.30 -21.76 1.70
C THR A 239 11.48 -21.44 2.61
N GLN A 240 11.93 -20.19 2.59
CA GLN A 240 13.01 -19.68 3.43
C GLN A 240 12.51 -19.23 4.82
N CYS A 241 11.19 -19.10 5.00
CA CYS A 241 10.55 -18.76 6.27
C CYS A 241 9.92 -19.99 6.96
N ALA A 242 10.15 -21.18 6.47
CA ALA A 242 9.46 -22.40 6.93
C ALA A 242 9.59 -22.66 8.44
N GLN A 243 10.74 -22.36 9.03
CA GLN A 243 10.99 -22.56 10.47
C GLN A 243 10.13 -21.64 11.34
N LEU A 244 9.86 -20.43 10.91
CA LEU A 244 9.02 -19.48 11.65
C LEU A 244 7.58 -19.98 11.78
N TYR A 245 7.06 -20.60 10.74
CA TYR A 245 5.70 -21.16 10.74
C TYR A 245 5.57 -22.49 11.50
N ALA A 246 6.67 -23.10 11.86
CA ALA A 246 6.72 -24.42 12.50
C ALA A 246 6.71 -24.37 14.04
N LEU A 247 6.65 -23.18 14.64
CA LEU A 247 6.73 -23.05 16.11
C LEU A 247 5.66 -23.83 16.86
N ASP A 248 4.45 -23.93 16.30
CA ASP A 248 3.31 -24.60 16.91
C ASP A 248 2.87 -25.89 16.16
N ASN A 249 3.50 -26.20 15.00
CA ASN A 249 3.22 -27.39 14.20
C ASN A 249 4.51 -27.97 13.60
N PRO A 250 4.73 -29.29 13.66
CA PRO A 250 5.90 -29.87 13.05
C PRO A 250 5.93 -29.57 11.56
N PRO A 251 7.11 -29.21 10.99
CA PRO A 251 7.23 -28.92 9.56
C PRO A 251 6.92 -30.17 8.73
N LEU A 252 6.50 -29.95 7.49
CA LEU A 252 6.42 -31.01 6.48
C LEU A 252 7.81 -31.24 5.90
N ILE A 253 8.22 -32.48 5.82
CA ILE A 253 9.43 -32.88 5.08
C ILE A 253 8.95 -33.40 3.73
N LEU A 254 9.27 -32.67 2.67
CA LEU A 254 8.87 -32.99 1.30
C LEU A 254 10.09 -32.96 0.38
N PRO A 255 10.01 -33.58 -0.81
CA PRO A 255 11.03 -33.43 -1.82
C PRO A 255 11.33 -31.97 -2.11
N ASP A 256 12.60 -31.61 -2.22
CA ASP A 256 12.97 -30.22 -2.50
C ASP A 256 12.62 -29.85 -3.95
N HIS A 257 11.63 -28.98 -4.13
CA HIS A 257 11.17 -28.52 -5.44
C HIS A 257 12.26 -27.77 -6.24
N THR A 258 13.30 -27.26 -5.56
CA THR A 258 14.43 -26.57 -6.21
C THR A 258 15.49 -27.55 -6.73
N GLY A 259 15.45 -28.81 -6.27
CA GLY A 259 16.42 -29.84 -6.63
C GLY A 259 17.82 -29.66 -6.01
N LEU A 260 17.99 -28.66 -5.12
CA LEU A 260 19.27 -28.41 -4.45
C LEU A 260 19.62 -29.48 -3.39
N THR A 261 18.58 -30.02 -2.76
CA THR A 261 18.69 -31.09 -1.75
C THR A 261 17.69 -32.19 -2.09
N LYS A 262 17.80 -33.35 -1.40
CA LYS A 262 16.84 -34.45 -1.60
C LYS A 262 15.48 -34.11 -0.98
N GLU A 263 15.51 -33.52 0.20
CA GLU A 263 14.32 -33.17 0.98
C GLU A 263 14.52 -31.81 1.65
N ARG A 264 13.40 -31.11 1.88
CA ARG A 264 13.36 -29.81 2.53
C ARG A 264 12.20 -29.71 3.51
N GLN A 265 12.38 -28.87 4.53
CA GLN A 265 11.31 -28.55 5.47
C GLN A 265 10.42 -27.43 4.92
N TYR A 266 9.10 -27.65 4.98
CA TYR A 266 8.09 -26.69 4.57
C TYR A 266 7.09 -26.41 5.70
N SER A 267 6.54 -25.22 5.74
CA SER A 267 5.44 -24.90 6.64
C SER A 267 4.19 -25.68 6.26
N ARG A 268 3.66 -26.50 7.18
CA ARG A 268 2.39 -27.21 7.01
C ARG A 268 1.24 -26.24 6.74
N TYR A 269 1.20 -25.13 7.49
CA TYR A 269 0.15 -24.11 7.33
C TYR A 269 0.17 -23.52 5.93
N VAL A 270 1.34 -23.05 5.46
CA VAL A 270 1.45 -22.43 4.12
C VAL A 270 1.22 -23.44 3.00
N PHE A 271 1.69 -24.69 3.16
CA PHE A 271 1.42 -25.76 2.22
C PHE A 271 -0.08 -26.04 2.07
N ASN A 272 -0.84 -26.01 3.16
CA ASN A 272 -2.30 -26.20 3.12
C ASN A 272 -3.01 -25.06 2.39
N LEU A 273 -2.49 -23.84 2.44
CA LEU A 273 -3.03 -22.70 1.69
C LEU A 273 -2.72 -22.78 0.19
N MET A 274 -1.66 -23.49 -0.20
CA MET A 274 -1.16 -23.53 -1.57
C MET A 274 -2.17 -24.18 -2.51
N PRO A 275 -2.53 -23.52 -3.63
CA PRO A 275 -3.44 -24.08 -4.64
C PRO A 275 -2.90 -25.35 -5.28
N LYS A 276 -3.79 -26.27 -5.65
CA LYS A 276 -3.47 -27.53 -6.32
C LYS A 276 -2.63 -27.35 -7.59
N ALA A 277 -2.90 -26.28 -8.36
CA ALA A 277 -2.15 -25.99 -9.58
C ALA A 277 -0.65 -25.79 -9.29
N LEU A 278 -0.33 -25.03 -8.24
CA LEU A 278 1.06 -24.81 -7.81
C LEU A 278 1.69 -26.05 -7.19
N LYS A 279 0.91 -26.86 -6.44
CA LYS A 279 1.42 -28.15 -5.94
C LYS A 279 1.81 -29.09 -7.06
N LYS A 280 1.06 -29.12 -8.16
CA LYS A 280 1.40 -29.90 -9.37
C LYS A 280 2.67 -29.36 -10.04
N GLU A 281 2.84 -28.04 -10.08
CA GLU A 281 4.02 -27.39 -10.65
C GLU A 281 5.27 -27.69 -9.83
N TYR A 282 5.19 -27.58 -8.50
CA TYR A 282 6.31 -27.81 -7.58
C TYR A 282 6.68 -29.30 -7.42
N TRP A 283 5.69 -30.19 -7.42
CA TRP A 283 5.88 -31.64 -7.21
C TRP A 283 5.15 -32.44 -8.30
N PRO A 284 5.58 -32.34 -9.56
CA PRO A 284 4.88 -33.00 -10.68
C PRO A 284 4.83 -34.52 -10.57
N ASN A 285 5.79 -35.11 -9.86
CA ASN A 285 5.93 -36.56 -9.68
C ASN A 285 5.29 -37.10 -8.38
N ASN A 286 4.61 -36.24 -7.60
CA ASN A 286 4.04 -36.57 -6.29
C ASN A 286 2.53 -36.29 -6.23
N PRO A 287 1.69 -37.06 -6.94
CA PRO A 287 0.23 -36.84 -6.98
C PRO A 287 -0.45 -36.83 -5.60
N GLU A 288 0.11 -37.52 -4.62
CA GLU A 288 -0.36 -37.56 -3.23
C GLU A 288 -0.32 -36.19 -2.54
N LEU A 289 0.49 -35.24 -3.03
CA LEU A 289 0.61 -33.88 -2.50
C LEU A 289 -0.40 -32.90 -3.13
N TRP A 290 -1.13 -33.28 -4.18
CA TRP A 290 -2.00 -32.41 -4.97
C TRP A 290 -3.37 -32.18 -4.34
N SER A 291 -3.42 -31.86 -3.07
CA SER A 291 -4.64 -31.40 -2.40
C SER A 291 -5.01 -29.97 -2.83
N ASP A 292 -6.30 -29.63 -2.81
CA ASP A 292 -6.74 -28.25 -2.97
C ASP A 292 -6.29 -27.41 -1.77
N GLY A 293 -6.01 -26.12 -1.99
CA GLY A 293 -5.69 -25.14 -0.97
C GLY A 293 -6.70 -24.00 -0.98
N ASP A 294 -6.67 -23.19 0.09
CA ASP A 294 -7.68 -22.15 0.33
C ASP A 294 -7.39 -20.83 -0.41
N MET A 295 -6.24 -20.71 -1.12
CA MET A 295 -5.85 -19.49 -1.81
C MET A 295 -5.96 -19.63 -3.34
N SER A 296 -6.11 -18.46 -4.01
CA SER A 296 -5.90 -18.39 -5.46
C SER A 296 -4.42 -18.55 -5.81
N VAL A 297 -4.12 -18.91 -7.08
CA VAL A 297 -2.74 -19.02 -7.58
C VAL A 297 -2.03 -17.67 -7.45
N GLU A 298 -2.71 -16.62 -7.80
CA GLU A 298 -2.22 -15.25 -7.82
C GLU A 298 -1.91 -14.74 -6.42
N ASP A 299 -2.84 -14.90 -5.48
CA ASP A 299 -2.63 -14.53 -4.09
C ASP A 299 -1.47 -15.28 -3.46
N PHE A 300 -1.35 -16.58 -3.74
CA PHE A 300 -0.25 -17.37 -3.23
C PHE A 300 1.10 -16.89 -3.82
N LYS A 301 1.15 -16.65 -5.12
CA LYS A 301 2.34 -16.10 -5.80
C LYS A 301 2.76 -14.76 -5.20
N THR A 302 1.82 -13.85 -5.01
CA THR A 302 2.06 -12.52 -4.46
C THR A 302 2.50 -12.58 -2.99
N GLN A 303 1.72 -13.26 -2.13
CA GLN A 303 1.90 -13.17 -0.68
C GLN A 303 3.00 -14.12 -0.13
N TYR A 304 3.25 -15.24 -0.82
CA TYR A 304 4.17 -16.28 -0.34
C TYR A 304 5.37 -16.52 -1.25
N MET A 305 5.21 -16.48 -2.57
CA MET A 305 6.33 -16.62 -3.52
C MET A 305 7.02 -15.30 -3.83
N LEU A 306 6.42 -14.17 -3.45
CA LEU A 306 6.94 -12.82 -3.63
C LEU A 306 7.15 -12.45 -5.10
N GLU A 307 6.22 -12.85 -5.93
CA GLU A 307 6.16 -12.48 -7.33
C GLU A 307 5.30 -11.23 -7.49
N PHE A 308 5.79 -10.24 -8.21
CA PHE A 308 4.95 -9.13 -8.68
C PHE A 308 4.14 -9.66 -9.85
N VAL A 309 2.86 -9.90 -9.62
CA VAL A 309 1.96 -10.46 -10.61
C VAL A 309 1.12 -9.33 -11.18
N ASP A 310 1.30 -9.02 -12.45
CA ASP A 310 0.44 -8.08 -13.13
C ASP A 310 -0.94 -8.73 -13.39
N GLY A 311 -1.97 -8.17 -12.79
CA GLY A 311 -3.36 -8.33 -13.24
C GLY A 311 -4.21 -9.44 -12.66
N ALA A 312 -3.76 -10.24 -11.72
CA ALA A 312 -4.64 -11.25 -11.10
C ALA A 312 -5.34 -10.69 -9.85
N GLY A 313 -6.66 -10.58 -9.94
CA GLY A 313 -7.49 -9.95 -8.91
C GLY A 313 -7.66 -8.44 -9.08
N THR A 314 -6.73 -7.73 -9.73
CA THR A 314 -6.91 -6.30 -9.99
C THR A 314 -7.81 -6.06 -11.20
N PHE A 315 -8.61 -5.01 -11.12
CA PHE A 315 -9.48 -4.64 -12.24
C PHE A 315 -8.68 -4.14 -13.45
N LEU A 316 -7.63 -3.33 -13.23
CA LEU A 316 -6.72 -2.83 -14.27
C LEU A 316 -5.30 -3.33 -14.04
N THR A 317 -4.57 -3.57 -15.11
CA THR A 317 -3.13 -3.82 -15.07
C THR A 317 -2.35 -2.52 -14.89
N SER A 318 -1.10 -2.61 -14.42
CA SER A 318 -0.21 -1.44 -14.31
C SER A 318 -0.02 -0.72 -15.65
N ASP A 319 0.10 -1.48 -16.77
CA ASP A 319 0.24 -0.91 -18.11
C ASP A 319 -1.03 -0.17 -18.56
N GLU A 320 -2.22 -0.67 -18.18
CA GLU A 320 -3.50 0.01 -18.44
C GLU A 320 -3.62 1.33 -17.64
N ILE A 321 -3.20 1.34 -16.37
CA ILE A 321 -3.18 2.53 -15.52
C ILE A 321 -2.18 3.57 -16.06
N GLU A 322 -0.97 3.15 -16.43
CA GLU A 322 0.03 4.03 -17.05
C GLU A 322 -0.47 4.61 -18.37
N SER A 323 -1.06 3.76 -19.23
CA SER A 323 -1.69 4.20 -20.47
C SER A 323 -2.84 5.20 -20.21
N MET A 324 -3.66 5.00 -19.20
CA MET A 324 -4.72 5.93 -18.81
C MET A 324 -4.15 7.29 -18.39
N GLY A 325 -3.06 7.32 -17.62
CA GLY A 325 -2.36 8.53 -17.15
C GLY A 325 -1.41 9.17 -18.16
N SER A 326 -1.58 8.96 -19.48
CA SER A 326 -0.66 9.43 -20.51
C SER A 326 -1.24 10.52 -21.43
N GLY A 327 -2.31 11.20 -21.04
CA GLY A 327 -2.97 12.20 -21.87
C GLY A 327 -2.16 13.49 -22.00
N ASP A 328 -2.09 14.03 -23.23
CA ASP A 328 -1.42 15.31 -23.54
C ASP A 328 -2.47 16.43 -23.60
N PHE A 329 -3.04 16.76 -22.45
CA PHE A 329 -4.00 17.84 -22.28
C PHE A 329 -3.99 18.35 -20.84
N PRO A 330 -4.28 19.67 -20.62
CA PRO A 330 -4.25 20.26 -19.31
C PRO A 330 -5.53 19.93 -18.49
N TRP A 331 -5.40 20.02 -17.16
CA TRP A 331 -6.53 20.14 -16.27
C TRP A 331 -7.17 21.52 -16.41
N ILE A 332 -8.49 21.60 -16.38
CA ILE A 332 -9.20 22.88 -16.58
C ILE A 332 -10.27 23.08 -15.51
N TYR A 333 -10.41 24.31 -15.05
CA TYR A 333 -11.43 24.70 -14.06
C TYR A 333 -12.71 25.25 -14.68
N ASN A 334 -12.70 25.57 -15.97
CA ASN A 334 -13.86 26.06 -16.71
C ASN A 334 -13.88 25.45 -18.12
N GLY A 335 -15.09 25.14 -18.59
CA GLY A 335 -15.28 24.59 -19.93
C GLY A 335 -14.99 25.62 -21.02
N VAL A 336 -14.48 25.13 -22.15
CA VAL A 336 -14.19 25.94 -23.36
C VAL A 336 -15.40 25.92 -24.28
N PHE A 337 -15.72 27.08 -24.85
CA PHE A 337 -16.86 27.20 -25.77
C PHE A 337 -16.67 26.33 -27.02
N GLY A 338 -17.70 25.60 -27.42
CA GLY A 338 -17.68 24.71 -28.58
C GLY A 338 -17.28 23.28 -28.28
N GLU A 339 -16.67 23.00 -27.13
CA GLU A 339 -16.32 21.63 -26.72
C GLU A 339 -17.51 20.88 -26.11
N LYS A 340 -17.39 19.56 -26.09
CA LYS A 340 -18.45 18.65 -25.59
C LYS A 340 -18.04 18.06 -24.26
N TYR A 341 -18.74 18.46 -23.20
CA TYR A 341 -18.52 17.97 -21.85
C TYR A 341 -19.62 17.04 -21.40
N TYR A 342 -19.25 16.09 -20.54
CA TYR A 342 -20.12 15.14 -19.85
C TYR A 342 -19.63 15.00 -18.40
N ALA A 343 -20.51 14.62 -17.50
CA ALA A 343 -20.12 14.48 -16.11
C ALA A 343 -20.69 13.22 -15.46
N GLY A 344 -19.98 12.75 -14.44
CA GLY A 344 -20.39 11.69 -13.53
C GLY A 344 -20.32 12.18 -12.09
N ILE A 345 -21.28 11.79 -11.26
CA ILE A 345 -21.34 12.16 -9.84
C ILE A 345 -21.63 10.91 -9.02
N ASP A 346 -20.74 10.58 -8.10
CA ASP A 346 -20.96 9.58 -7.06
C ASP A 346 -21.25 10.28 -5.73
N PHE A 347 -22.43 10.03 -5.16
CA PHE A 347 -22.86 10.70 -3.93
C PHE A 347 -22.52 9.88 -2.70
N ALA A 348 -21.71 10.45 -1.81
CA ALA A 348 -21.44 9.85 -0.51
C ALA A 348 -22.65 9.92 0.43
N GLY A 349 -22.82 8.90 1.26
CA GLY A 349 -23.71 8.94 2.42
C GLY A 349 -23.23 9.93 3.47
N SER A 350 -24.14 10.39 4.34
CA SER A 350 -23.82 11.27 5.48
C SER A 350 -23.15 10.51 6.66
N SER A 351 -22.51 9.37 6.40
CA SER A 351 -21.87 8.58 7.43
C SER A 351 -20.51 9.16 7.80
N SER A 352 -20.15 9.09 9.08
CA SER A 352 -18.86 9.51 9.65
C SER A 352 -17.66 8.67 9.17
N ASP A 353 -17.81 7.82 8.17
CA ASP A 353 -16.82 6.82 7.75
C ASP A 353 -15.96 7.26 6.57
N GLY A 354 -16.00 8.55 6.19
CA GLY A 354 -15.01 9.11 5.26
C GLY A 354 -15.35 9.00 3.77
N ASP A 355 -16.58 8.63 3.37
CA ASP A 355 -16.99 8.66 1.97
C ASP A 355 -17.16 10.11 1.47
N TYR A 356 -16.70 10.40 0.28
CA TYR A 356 -16.75 11.74 -0.34
C TYR A 356 -17.65 11.71 -1.56
N THR A 357 -18.47 12.78 -1.75
CA THR A 357 -19.12 12.98 -3.03
C THR A 357 -18.08 13.36 -4.07
N HIS A 358 -17.88 12.49 -5.07
CA HIS A 358 -16.92 12.70 -6.15
C HIS A 358 -17.62 13.15 -7.43
N ILE A 359 -17.08 14.21 -8.04
CA ILE A 359 -17.58 14.78 -9.30
C ILE A 359 -16.47 14.66 -10.35
N THR A 360 -16.78 14.05 -11.48
CA THR A 360 -15.87 13.95 -12.64
C THR A 360 -16.47 14.67 -13.84
N VAL A 361 -15.66 15.47 -14.54
CA VAL A 361 -16.02 16.05 -15.84
C VAL A 361 -15.06 15.52 -16.91
N VAL A 362 -15.64 14.98 -17.98
CA VAL A 362 -14.89 14.53 -19.14
C VAL A 362 -15.21 15.35 -20.39
N ARG A 363 -14.21 15.53 -21.24
CA ARG A 363 -14.33 16.12 -22.58
C ARG A 363 -14.27 15.01 -23.63
N LEU A 364 -15.15 15.07 -24.62
CA LEU A 364 -15.05 14.22 -25.80
C LEU A 364 -14.25 14.93 -26.88
N ALA A 365 -13.02 14.50 -27.10
CA ALA A 365 -12.13 15.06 -28.10
C ALA A 365 -12.57 14.66 -29.54
N PRO A 366 -12.15 15.42 -30.58
CA PRO A 366 -12.52 15.12 -31.99
C PRO A 366 -12.08 13.74 -32.49
N ASN A 367 -11.00 13.19 -31.95
CA ASN A 367 -10.51 11.83 -32.24
C ASN A 367 -11.32 10.71 -31.55
N GLY A 368 -12.35 11.06 -30.79
CA GLY A 368 -13.17 10.13 -30.03
C GLY A 368 -12.59 9.72 -28.67
N GLU A 369 -11.51 10.33 -28.22
CA GLU A 369 -10.91 10.12 -26.91
C GLU A 369 -11.77 10.82 -25.84
N ILE A 370 -12.00 10.14 -24.72
CA ILE A 370 -12.67 10.66 -23.54
C ILE A 370 -11.59 11.12 -22.57
N GLN A 371 -11.49 12.41 -22.37
CA GLN A 371 -10.45 13.06 -21.58
C GLN A 371 -11.02 13.54 -20.26
N LYS A 372 -10.55 13.02 -19.11
CA LYS A 372 -10.89 13.55 -17.79
C LYS A 372 -10.18 14.88 -17.60
N VAL A 373 -10.94 15.97 -17.59
CA VAL A 373 -10.40 17.34 -17.58
C VAL A 373 -10.64 18.08 -16.28
N TYR A 374 -11.52 17.56 -15.42
CA TYR A 374 -11.79 18.10 -14.11
C TYR A 374 -12.40 17.04 -13.19
N ALA A 375 -12.05 17.10 -11.92
CA ALA A 375 -12.75 16.42 -10.84
C ALA A 375 -12.61 17.20 -9.54
N GLU A 376 -13.48 16.91 -8.59
CA GLU A 376 -13.41 17.41 -7.22
C GLU A 376 -14.11 16.48 -6.25
N GLU A 377 -13.70 16.54 -5.00
CA GLU A 377 -14.33 15.86 -3.87
C GLU A 377 -15.00 16.86 -2.94
N LEU A 378 -16.23 16.57 -2.54
CA LEU A 378 -16.96 17.35 -1.58
C LEU A 378 -16.96 16.62 -0.24
N SER A 379 -16.16 17.11 0.71
CA SER A 379 -16.10 16.61 2.08
C SER A 379 -16.82 17.56 3.03
N ASP A 380 -17.34 17.04 4.13
CA ASP A 380 -17.95 17.80 5.23
C ASP A 380 -19.01 18.83 4.81
N MET A 381 -19.70 18.57 3.69
CA MET A 381 -20.65 19.46 3.09
C MET A 381 -22.08 18.93 3.24
N SER A 382 -23.00 19.75 3.77
CA SER A 382 -24.42 19.38 3.86
C SER A 382 -25.04 19.14 2.47
N TYR A 383 -26.05 18.28 2.35
CA TYR A 383 -26.73 18.03 1.07
C TYR A 383 -27.22 19.31 0.37
N PRO A 384 -27.85 20.31 1.06
CA PRO A 384 -28.19 21.56 0.41
C PRO A 384 -26.99 22.35 -0.10
N ASP A 385 -25.83 22.24 0.56
CA ASP A 385 -24.61 22.90 0.09
C ASP A 385 -24.03 22.20 -1.13
N GLN A 386 -24.02 20.86 -1.14
CA GLN A 386 -23.64 20.07 -2.32
C GLN A 386 -24.54 20.39 -3.53
N VAL A 387 -25.86 20.47 -3.32
CA VAL A 387 -26.82 20.87 -4.36
C VAL A 387 -26.50 22.25 -4.94
N ARG A 388 -26.21 23.24 -4.08
CA ARG A 388 -25.82 24.59 -4.53
C ARG A 388 -24.51 24.59 -5.28
N HIS A 389 -23.54 23.79 -4.82
CA HIS A 389 -22.24 23.67 -5.45
C HIS A 389 -22.35 23.05 -6.85
N ILE A 390 -23.02 21.92 -6.97
CA ILE A 390 -23.26 21.22 -8.24
C ILE A 390 -24.04 22.12 -9.22
N ALA A 391 -24.99 22.90 -8.71
CA ALA A 391 -25.74 23.87 -9.52
C ALA A 391 -24.84 24.99 -10.09
N ARG A 392 -23.80 25.42 -9.37
CA ARG A 392 -22.82 26.39 -9.89
C ARG A 392 -21.92 25.75 -10.98
N LEU A 393 -21.62 24.47 -10.89
CA LEU A 393 -20.83 23.78 -11.90
C LEU A 393 -21.57 23.61 -13.22
N PHE A 394 -22.84 23.21 -13.17
CA PHE A 394 -23.57 22.71 -14.34
C PHE A 394 -24.85 23.47 -14.69
N GLY A 395 -25.34 24.36 -13.83
CA GLY A 395 -26.61 25.06 -13.96
C GLY A 395 -26.46 26.55 -14.23
N GLY A 396 -27.62 27.23 -14.33
CA GLY A 396 -27.71 28.67 -14.54
C GLY A 396 -27.35 29.12 -15.97
N PRO A 397 -27.28 30.45 -16.20
CA PRO A 397 -27.04 31.03 -17.53
C PRO A 397 -25.56 30.88 -17.99
N SER A 398 -24.62 30.74 -17.05
CA SER A 398 -23.18 30.62 -17.33
C SER A 398 -22.56 29.54 -16.43
N PRO A 399 -22.84 28.24 -16.67
CA PRO A 399 -22.25 27.16 -15.90
C PRO A 399 -20.74 27.09 -16.13
N ARG A 400 -19.98 26.64 -15.13
CA ARG A 400 -18.54 26.38 -15.31
C ARG A 400 -18.30 25.36 -16.41
N PHE A 401 -19.13 24.30 -16.49
CA PHE A 401 -19.09 23.31 -17.54
C PHE A 401 -20.48 23.12 -18.17
N LYS A 402 -20.60 23.39 -19.45
CA LYS A 402 -21.83 23.15 -20.21
C LYS A 402 -21.92 21.69 -20.66
N CYS A 403 -22.30 20.81 -19.73
CA CYS A 403 -22.41 19.38 -20.01
C CYS A 403 -23.60 19.03 -20.89
N LYS A 404 -23.39 18.10 -21.83
CA LYS A 404 -24.43 17.52 -22.69
C LYS A 404 -25.34 16.56 -21.90
N SER A 405 -24.73 15.77 -21.03
CA SER A 405 -25.39 14.83 -20.13
C SER A 405 -24.57 14.69 -18.85
N ILE A 406 -25.27 14.46 -17.74
CA ILE A 406 -24.68 14.22 -16.43
C ILE A 406 -25.36 12.98 -15.87
N PHE A 407 -24.59 11.96 -15.51
CA PHE A 407 -25.12 10.79 -14.81
C PHE A 407 -24.67 10.80 -13.37
N ALA A 408 -25.55 10.39 -12.48
CA ALA A 408 -25.25 10.35 -11.05
C ALA A 408 -25.74 9.04 -10.43
N ASP A 409 -25.00 8.52 -9.44
CA ASP A 409 -25.52 7.37 -8.70
C ASP A 409 -26.78 7.77 -7.92
N GLN A 410 -27.85 7.06 -8.18
CA GLN A 410 -29.16 7.25 -7.54
C GLN A 410 -29.34 6.33 -6.32
N THR A 411 -28.37 5.47 -6.02
CA THR A 411 -28.45 4.54 -4.90
C THR A 411 -28.38 5.32 -3.57
N GLY A 412 -29.14 4.89 -2.58
CA GLY A 412 -29.10 5.50 -1.25
C GLY A 412 -29.52 6.98 -1.22
N CYS A 413 -28.60 7.87 -0.85
CA CYS A 413 -28.83 9.31 -0.71
C CYS A 413 -28.90 10.07 -2.04
N GLY A 414 -28.47 9.49 -3.16
CA GLY A 414 -28.41 10.17 -4.44
C GLY A 414 -29.78 10.58 -4.99
N ALA A 415 -30.83 9.76 -4.81
CA ALA A 415 -32.16 10.04 -5.36
C ALA A 415 -32.75 11.38 -4.86
N PRO A 416 -32.80 11.70 -3.56
CA PRO A 416 -33.25 13.01 -3.08
C PRO A 416 -32.42 14.18 -3.59
N ILE A 417 -31.09 14.03 -3.64
CA ILE A 417 -30.16 15.08 -4.09
C ILE A 417 -30.41 15.40 -5.57
N ILE A 418 -30.50 14.38 -6.42
CA ILE A 418 -30.81 14.53 -7.85
C ILE A 418 -32.15 15.26 -8.03
N GLN A 419 -33.19 14.88 -7.28
CA GLN A 419 -34.48 15.50 -7.34
C GLN A 419 -34.43 17.00 -6.94
N MET A 420 -33.70 17.34 -5.88
CA MET A 420 -33.51 18.74 -5.46
C MET A 420 -32.81 19.56 -6.56
N ILE A 421 -31.73 19.04 -7.14
CA ILE A 421 -31.00 19.72 -8.23
C ILE A 421 -31.88 19.94 -9.44
N GLN A 422 -32.71 18.97 -9.83
CA GLN A 422 -33.61 19.09 -10.98
C GLN A 422 -34.76 20.08 -10.73
N GLN A 423 -35.36 20.06 -9.54
CA GLN A 423 -36.50 20.91 -9.19
C GLN A 423 -36.09 22.33 -8.92
N GLU A 424 -35.02 22.57 -8.15
CA GLU A 424 -34.63 23.91 -7.72
C GLU A 424 -33.85 24.68 -8.79
N TYR A 425 -32.99 23.96 -9.56
CA TYR A 425 -32.06 24.59 -10.51
C TYR A 425 -32.33 24.24 -11.97
N GLY A 426 -33.31 23.39 -12.24
CA GLY A 426 -33.75 23.08 -13.60
C GLY A 426 -32.69 22.34 -14.46
N ILE A 427 -31.74 21.61 -13.87
CA ILE A 427 -30.69 20.91 -14.57
C ILE A 427 -31.23 19.61 -15.16
N LYS A 428 -31.90 19.71 -16.32
CA LYS A 428 -32.59 18.58 -16.99
C LYS A 428 -31.67 17.51 -17.58
N GLN A 429 -30.42 17.86 -17.81
CA GLN A 429 -29.40 16.91 -18.33
C GLN A 429 -28.83 15.98 -17.25
N LEU A 430 -29.16 16.19 -15.97
CA LEU A 430 -28.81 15.31 -14.88
C LEU A 430 -29.79 14.13 -14.82
N GLN A 431 -29.29 12.90 -14.83
CA GLN A 431 -30.06 11.66 -14.76
C GLN A 431 -29.47 10.74 -13.71
N GLY A 432 -30.35 10.10 -12.91
CA GLY A 432 -29.94 9.11 -11.92
C GLY A 432 -29.81 7.71 -12.50
N ILE A 433 -28.82 6.98 -12.08
CA ILE A 433 -28.58 5.57 -12.39
C ILE A 433 -28.51 4.78 -11.08
N VAL A 434 -29.27 3.70 -10.98
CA VAL A 434 -29.22 2.80 -9.83
C VAL A 434 -28.19 1.71 -10.11
N PHE A 435 -27.04 1.73 -9.44
CA PHE A 435 -25.93 0.81 -9.63
C PHE A 435 -26.31 -0.66 -9.45
N ASN A 436 -27.14 -0.96 -8.48
CA ASN A 436 -27.58 -2.33 -8.18
C ASN A 436 -28.81 -2.78 -8.98
N SER A 437 -29.32 -1.97 -9.91
CA SER A 437 -30.42 -2.40 -10.76
C SER A 437 -29.95 -3.42 -11.78
N ALA A 438 -30.86 -4.37 -12.12
CA ALA A 438 -30.60 -5.26 -13.25
C ALA A 438 -30.43 -4.44 -14.53
N ASP A 439 -29.50 -4.88 -15.37
CA ASP A 439 -29.24 -4.25 -16.65
C ASP A 439 -30.48 -4.21 -17.54
N ARG A 440 -30.88 -3.00 -17.89
CA ARG A 440 -31.97 -2.74 -18.84
C ARG A 440 -31.48 -2.59 -20.29
N PHE A 441 -30.16 -2.58 -20.50
CA PHE A 441 -29.56 -2.27 -21.80
C PHE A 441 -29.07 -3.51 -22.54
N THR A 442 -28.54 -4.53 -21.85
CA THR A 442 -27.91 -5.68 -22.50
C THR A 442 -28.61 -7.01 -22.23
N ASN A 443 -29.59 -7.05 -21.31
CA ASN A 443 -30.24 -8.31 -20.84
C ASN A 443 -29.21 -9.35 -20.33
N SER A 444 -28.07 -8.92 -19.85
CA SER A 444 -26.97 -9.79 -19.43
C SER A 444 -27.18 -10.42 -18.03
N GLY A 445 -28.14 -9.94 -17.26
CA GLY A 445 -28.36 -10.32 -15.87
C GLY A 445 -27.34 -9.72 -14.89
N MET A 446 -26.38 -8.93 -15.38
CA MET A 446 -25.42 -8.20 -14.56
C MET A 446 -26.03 -6.91 -14.03
N ASN A 447 -25.49 -6.38 -12.91
CA ASN A 447 -25.89 -5.07 -12.42
C ASN A 447 -25.27 -3.94 -13.25
N MET A 448 -25.85 -2.75 -13.18
CA MET A 448 -25.42 -1.57 -13.96
C MET A 448 -23.97 -1.15 -13.65
N LYS A 449 -23.53 -1.22 -12.39
CA LYS A 449 -22.16 -0.88 -11.99
C LYS A 449 -21.14 -1.77 -12.73
N ASN A 450 -21.37 -3.07 -12.76
CA ASN A 450 -20.47 -4.02 -13.44
C ASN A 450 -20.42 -3.80 -14.96
N ILE A 451 -21.53 -3.44 -15.58
CA ILE A 451 -21.56 -3.14 -17.03
C ILE A 451 -20.74 -1.89 -17.33
N MET A 452 -20.93 -0.84 -16.55
CA MET A 452 -20.18 0.40 -16.72
C MET A 452 -18.67 0.19 -16.51
N TYR A 453 -18.27 -0.61 -15.53
CA TYR A 453 -16.87 -0.99 -15.36
C TYR A 453 -16.33 -1.80 -16.54
N ALA A 454 -17.09 -2.77 -17.08
CA ALA A 454 -16.65 -3.53 -18.25
C ALA A 454 -16.51 -2.65 -19.50
N GLU A 455 -17.42 -1.69 -19.71
CA GLU A 455 -17.29 -0.69 -20.77
C GLU A 455 -16.06 0.21 -20.56
N MET A 456 -15.81 0.68 -19.33
CA MET A 456 -14.65 1.49 -18.99
C MET A 456 -13.34 0.73 -19.23
N LYS A 457 -13.25 -0.53 -18.81
CA LYS A 457 -12.07 -1.36 -19.09
C LYS A 457 -11.79 -1.46 -20.59
N THR A 458 -12.84 -1.61 -21.39
CA THR A 458 -12.71 -1.61 -22.86
C THR A 458 -12.21 -0.27 -23.39
N LEU A 459 -12.66 0.85 -22.85
CA LEU A 459 -12.19 2.18 -23.25
C LEU A 459 -10.73 2.39 -22.87
N ILE A 460 -10.32 1.98 -21.68
CA ILE A 460 -8.94 2.10 -21.20
C ILE A 460 -8.00 1.22 -22.03
N SER A 461 -8.32 -0.06 -22.25
CA SER A 461 -7.49 -0.97 -23.05
C SER A 461 -7.38 -0.57 -24.53
N GLN A 462 -8.35 0.19 -25.06
CA GLN A 462 -8.29 0.80 -26.39
C GLN A 462 -7.57 2.17 -26.40
N GLY A 463 -7.09 2.66 -25.27
CA GLY A 463 -6.49 3.99 -25.12
C GLY A 463 -7.47 5.15 -25.33
N LYS A 464 -8.77 4.90 -25.19
CA LYS A 464 -9.83 5.90 -25.45
C LYS A 464 -10.30 6.66 -24.21
N PHE A 465 -9.96 6.22 -23.01
CA PHE A 465 -10.19 6.97 -21.79
C PHE A 465 -8.85 7.39 -21.20
N LYS A 466 -8.67 8.70 -20.99
CA LYS A 466 -7.41 9.28 -20.58
C LYS A 466 -7.57 10.25 -19.42
N TYR A 467 -6.61 10.22 -18.51
CA TYR A 467 -6.27 11.31 -17.60
C TYR A 467 -5.16 12.16 -18.23
N PRO A 468 -4.99 13.43 -17.85
CA PRO A 468 -3.77 14.15 -18.20
C PRO A 468 -2.56 13.38 -17.68
N SER A 469 -1.45 13.47 -18.36
CA SER A 469 -0.19 12.95 -17.82
C SER A 469 0.14 13.68 -16.50
N LYS A 470 0.91 13.02 -15.62
CA LYS A 470 1.34 13.62 -14.36
C LYS A 470 1.94 15.01 -14.58
N GLU A 471 2.80 15.16 -15.57
CA GLU A 471 3.43 16.44 -15.92
C GLU A 471 2.39 17.48 -16.33
N MET A 472 1.44 17.14 -17.22
CA MET A 472 0.39 18.04 -17.66
C MET A 472 -0.52 18.47 -16.51
N TYR A 473 -0.85 17.54 -15.61
CA TYR A 473 -1.65 17.85 -14.41
C TYR A 473 -0.92 18.83 -13.49
N MET A 474 0.35 18.50 -13.10
CA MET A 474 1.15 19.33 -12.20
C MET A 474 1.40 20.74 -12.76
N ASN A 475 1.56 20.87 -14.08
CA ASN A 475 1.75 22.17 -14.74
C ASN A 475 0.46 23.01 -14.86
N SER A 476 -0.71 22.39 -14.72
CA SER A 476 -2.01 23.05 -14.89
C SER A 476 -2.80 23.22 -13.60
N THR A 477 -2.30 22.73 -12.47
CA THR A 477 -2.93 22.80 -11.16
C THR A 477 -2.03 23.45 -10.11
N PRO A 478 -2.58 24.07 -9.04
CA PRO A 478 -1.82 24.50 -7.88
C PRO A 478 -1.13 23.33 -7.16
N SER A 479 -0.04 23.62 -6.46
CA SER A 479 0.77 22.57 -5.79
C SER A 479 0.04 21.84 -4.67
N ASP A 480 -0.90 22.46 -4.01
CA ASP A 480 -1.76 21.87 -2.97
C ASP A 480 -2.78 20.86 -3.52
N GLU A 481 -3.05 20.89 -4.84
CA GLU A 481 -3.91 19.91 -5.51
C GLU A 481 -3.13 18.70 -6.08
N HIS A 482 -1.79 18.68 -6.01
CA HIS A 482 -0.99 17.61 -6.61
C HIS A 482 -1.25 16.23 -6.00
N SER A 483 -1.57 16.16 -4.71
CA SER A 483 -1.93 14.90 -4.05
C SER A 483 -3.21 14.27 -4.60
N PHE A 484 -4.14 15.10 -5.11
CA PHE A 484 -5.40 14.64 -5.64
C PHE A 484 -5.25 13.77 -6.91
N TYR A 485 -4.27 14.12 -7.78
CA TYR A 485 -3.94 13.26 -8.93
C TYR A 485 -3.55 11.84 -8.51
N HIS A 486 -2.70 11.74 -7.49
CA HIS A 486 -2.22 10.45 -6.99
C HIS A 486 -3.35 9.64 -6.37
N LYS A 487 -4.20 10.30 -5.58
CA LYS A 487 -5.38 9.66 -5.00
C LYS A 487 -6.29 9.09 -6.08
N MET A 488 -6.62 9.85 -7.12
CA MET A 488 -7.45 9.38 -8.24
C MET A 488 -6.85 8.15 -8.94
N MET A 489 -5.52 8.14 -9.17
CA MET A 489 -4.85 7.00 -9.81
C MET A 489 -4.78 5.78 -8.90
N GLU A 490 -4.62 5.98 -7.59
CA GLU A 490 -4.56 4.93 -6.59
C GLU A 490 -5.91 4.20 -6.45
N GLU A 491 -7.02 4.92 -6.39
CA GLU A 491 -8.36 4.32 -6.35
C GLU A 491 -8.61 3.39 -7.56
N TRP A 492 -8.13 3.74 -8.76
CA TRP A 492 -8.18 2.85 -9.93
C TRP A 492 -7.28 1.62 -9.78
N SER A 493 -6.11 1.76 -9.16
CA SER A 493 -5.18 0.66 -8.95
C SER A 493 -5.64 -0.32 -7.87
N ASP A 494 -6.46 0.15 -6.93
CA ASP A 494 -6.97 -0.63 -5.82
C ASP A 494 -8.24 -1.43 -6.13
N LEU A 495 -8.87 -1.18 -7.29
CA LEU A 495 -10.05 -1.93 -7.71
C LEU A 495 -9.73 -3.41 -7.93
N GLU A 496 -10.50 -4.26 -7.29
CA GLU A 496 -10.37 -5.72 -7.37
C GLU A 496 -11.68 -6.40 -7.80
N PHE A 497 -11.54 -7.58 -8.40
CA PHE A 497 -12.66 -8.47 -8.62
C PHE A 497 -12.96 -9.25 -7.33
N GLU A 498 -14.09 -8.99 -6.72
CA GLU A 498 -14.57 -9.77 -5.58
C GLU A 498 -15.17 -11.09 -6.09
N ALA A 499 -14.59 -12.21 -5.67
CA ALA A 499 -15.05 -13.55 -6.07
C ALA A 499 -16.30 -13.97 -5.28
N ASN A 500 -17.47 -13.51 -5.69
CA ASN A 500 -18.75 -13.98 -5.19
C ASN A 500 -19.37 -14.98 -6.18
N GLY A 501 -18.95 -16.27 -6.10
CA GLY A 501 -19.59 -17.37 -6.82
C GLY A 501 -19.44 -17.31 -8.36
N TYR A 502 -19.73 -18.40 -9.04
CA TYR A 502 -19.45 -18.68 -10.45
C TYR A 502 -20.04 -17.71 -11.52
N LEU A 503 -20.87 -16.72 -11.18
CA LEU A 503 -21.57 -15.89 -12.18
C LEU A 503 -21.60 -14.37 -11.93
N ASN A 504 -21.21 -13.85 -10.76
CA ASN A 504 -21.23 -12.40 -10.49
C ASN A 504 -19.96 -11.96 -9.78
N LYS A 505 -18.92 -11.64 -10.53
CA LYS A 505 -17.76 -10.92 -9.99
C LYS A 505 -18.20 -9.49 -9.70
N LYS A 506 -18.17 -9.08 -8.45
CA LYS A 506 -18.33 -7.68 -8.05
C LYS A 506 -16.99 -6.96 -8.23
N ILE A 507 -17.03 -5.76 -8.73
CA ILE A 507 -15.85 -4.88 -8.82
C ILE A 507 -16.01 -3.82 -7.73
N ASN A 508 -15.11 -3.83 -6.75
CA ASN A 508 -15.10 -2.89 -5.64
C ASN A 508 -13.67 -2.62 -5.21
N ALA A 509 -13.46 -1.54 -4.46
CA ALA A 509 -12.27 -1.38 -3.65
C ALA A 509 -12.26 -2.39 -2.49
N PRO A 510 -11.09 -2.85 -2.01
CA PRO A 510 -10.95 -3.65 -0.80
C PRO A 510 -11.54 -2.96 0.42
N ILE A 511 -11.88 -3.74 1.46
CA ILE A 511 -12.44 -3.18 2.71
C ILE A 511 -11.50 -2.11 3.27
N GLY A 512 -12.02 -0.88 3.34
CA GLY A 512 -11.35 0.30 3.87
C GLY A 512 -10.54 1.09 2.86
N GLU A 513 -10.65 0.79 1.57
CA GLU A 513 -10.24 1.63 0.44
C GLU A 513 -11.50 2.19 -0.24
N HIS A 514 -11.31 3.23 -1.08
CA HIS A 514 -12.41 3.96 -1.72
C HIS A 514 -12.47 3.66 -3.23
N ASP A 515 -13.67 3.72 -3.81
CA ASP A 515 -13.91 3.64 -5.26
C ASP A 515 -14.77 4.79 -5.79
N ASP A 516 -14.77 5.93 -5.08
CA ASP A 516 -15.61 7.09 -5.39
C ASP A 516 -15.22 7.73 -6.73
N CYS A 517 -13.90 7.90 -6.97
CA CYS A 517 -13.39 8.43 -8.22
C CYS A 517 -13.66 7.49 -9.41
N PRO A 518 -13.32 6.19 -9.38
CA PRO A 518 -13.71 5.23 -10.41
C PRO A 518 -15.22 5.19 -10.66
N SER A 519 -16.04 5.26 -9.63
CA SER A 519 -17.51 5.26 -9.73
C SER A 519 -18.04 6.50 -10.46
N ALA A 520 -17.51 7.69 -10.16
CA ALA A 520 -17.83 8.91 -10.89
C ALA A 520 -17.32 8.88 -12.35
N ASP A 521 -16.15 8.30 -12.58
CA ASP A 521 -15.55 8.19 -13.92
C ASP A 521 -16.35 7.27 -14.85
N ILE A 522 -16.80 6.10 -14.35
CA ILE A 522 -17.65 5.20 -15.16
C ILE A 522 -18.99 5.84 -15.50
N LEU A 523 -19.57 6.65 -14.59
CA LEU A 523 -20.78 7.42 -14.87
C LEU A 523 -20.53 8.50 -15.94
N ALA A 524 -19.41 9.21 -15.88
CA ALA A 524 -19.05 10.23 -16.87
C ALA A 524 -18.81 9.62 -18.26
N ALA A 525 -18.07 8.51 -18.33
CA ALA A 525 -17.83 7.79 -19.59
C ALA A 525 -19.13 7.20 -20.18
N PHE A 526 -19.98 6.66 -19.33
CA PHE A 526 -21.28 6.14 -19.73
C PHE A 526 -22.20 7.27 -20.26
N ALA A 527 -22.13 8.48 -19.68
CA ALA A 527 -22.85 9.66 -20.17
C ALA A 527 -22.42 10.09 -21.59
N VAL A 528 -21.14 9.89 -21.96
CA VAL A 528 -20.65 10.15 -23.33
C VAL A 528 -21.37 9.24 -24.33
N LYS A 529 -21.53 7.96 -24.00
CA LYS A 529 -22.08 6.94 -24.88
C LYS A 529 -23.61 6.96 -24.96
N HIS A 530 -24.26 7.20 -23.85
CA HIS A 530 -25.72 7.03 -23.70
C HIS A 530 -26.50 8.34 -23.47
N GLY A 531 -25.83 9.44 -23.19
CA GLY A 531 -26.45 10.74 -22.86
C GLY A 531 -27.11 11.48 -24.03
N GLY A 532 -27.00 11.00 -25.27
CA GLY A 532 -27.62 11.59 -26.48
C GLY A 532 -29.07 11.17 -26.75
N ASN A 533 -29.56 10.13 -26.11
CA ASN A 533 -30.91 9.60 -26.35
C ASN A 533 -31.93 10.22 -25.40
N ARG A 534 -32.71 11.17 -25.89
CA ARG A 534 -33.92 11.65 -25.23
C ARG A 534 -34.99 10.54 -25.26
N GLY A 535 -35.11 9.84 -24.16
CA GLY A 535 -36.16 8.84 -23.95
C GLY A 535 -35.61 7.43 -23.83
N PHE A 536 -35.68 6.87 -22.67
CA PHE A 536 -35.40 5.45 -22.36
C PHE A 536 -36.51 4.52 -22.90
N GLY A 537 -36.81 4.65 -24.18
CA GLY A 537 -37.76 3.80 -24.92
C GLY A 537 -37.12 3.28 -26.20
N GLY A 538 -36.49 2.12 -26.12
CA GLY A 538 -36.19 1.30 -27.29
C GLY A 538 -34.83 1.53 -27.96
N ILE A 539 -33.75 1.06 -27.39
CA ILE A 539 -32.51 0.78 -28.11
C ILE A 539 -32.53 -0.68 -28.52
N LYS A 540 -32.58 -0.94 -29.84
CA LYS A 540 -32.38 -2.31 -30.38
C LYS A 540 -30.89 -2.65 -30.16
N PRO A 541 -30.58 -3.84 -29.60
CA PRO A 541 -29.20 -4.26 -29.40
C PRO A 541 -28.49 -4.44 -30.74
N SER A 542 -27.35 -3.83 -30.93
CA SER A 542 -26.42 -4.21 -31.99
C SER A 542 -25.94 -5.63 -31.69
N LYS A 543 -26.15 -6.58 -32.59
CA LYS A 543 -25.64 -7.96 -32.52
C LYS A 543 -24.12 -7.96 -32.70
N GLY A 544 -23.37 -7.56 -31.70
CA GLY A 544 -21.93 -7.79 -31.60
C GLY A 544 -21.70 -8.93 -30.61
N ARG A 545 -21.10 -10.02 -31.08
CA ARG A 545 -20.71 -11.16 -30.26
C ARG A 545 -19.75 -10.71 -29.13
N MET A 546 -20.25 -10.67 -27.90
CA MET A 546 -19.43 -10.78 -26.72
C MET A 546 -19.19 -12.27 -26.41
N ASN A 547 -18.29 -12.90 -27.14
CA ASN A 547 -17.72 -14.18 -26.73
C ASN A 547 -16.24 -13.93 -26.44
N ASN A 548 -15.81 -14.16 -25.21
CA ASN A 548 -14.45 -14.14 -24.64
C ASN A 548 -14.05 -12.85 -23.90
N LEU A 549 -14.73 -12.54 -22.79
CA LEU A 549 -14.24 -11.58 -21.79
C LEU A 549 -14.62 -12.03 -20.36
N PHE A 550 -14.53 -13.36 -20.07
CA PHE A 550 -14.54 -13.86 -18.68
C PHE A 550 -13.74 -15.17 -18.64
#